data_d6c0c4adc83f2d2e989441dfef255b3f
#
_entry.id   d6c0c4adc83f2d2e989441dfef255b3f
#
_cell.length_a   1.000
_cell.length_b   1.000
_cell.length_c   1.000
_cell.angle_alpha   90.00
_cell.angle_beta   90.00
_cell.angle_gamma   90.00
#
_symmetry.space_group_name_H-M   'P 1'
#
loop_
_entity.id
_entity.type
_entity.pdbx_description
1 polymer ?
#
loop_
_entity_poly.entity_id
_entity_poly.type
_entity_poly.pdbx_seq_one_letter_code
_entity_poly.pdbx_strand_id
1 'polypeptide(L)'
;ILGAHRVIVCEDVVDHANIGAIMRVAAGLGWDAVVVSPGSADPLYRRAIKASMGASLALPWRRMGDDTDLGRLRHAGFELVAATLSPSAVDLAAFVAPEKVALLLGTEGQGLSAAWLAAADRHVTIPMTPLVDSLNVATAAAILAYALAP
;
A
#
# COMPACT_ATOMS: atom_id res chain seq x y z
N ILE A 1 14.16 2.45 7.06
CA ILE A 1 13.01 1.59 7.43
C ILE A 1 13.47 0.41 8.29
N LEU A 2 14.70 0.50 8.80
CA LEU A 2 15.21 -0.49 9.76
C LEU A 2 14.31 -0.49 11.01
N GLY A 3 13.85 -1.67 11.41
CA GLY A 3 12.95 -1.83 12.54
C GLY A 3 11.46 -1.68 12.23
N ALA A 4 11.10 -1.35 11.00
CA ALA A 4 9.69 -1.27 10.60
C ALA A 4 9.06 -2.67 10.50
N HIS A 5 7.78 -2.77 10.84
CA HIS A 5 6.98 -4.00 10.75
C HIS A 5 5.78 -3.86 9.82
N ARG A 6 5.36 -2.64 9.54
CA ARG A 6 4.19 -2.33 8.72
C ARG A 6 4.55 -1.24 7.71
N VAL A 7 4.57 -1.60 6.44
CA VAL A 7 4.92 -0.68 5.35
C VAL A 7 3.87 -0.77 4.26
N ILE A 8 3.38 0.36 3.78
CA ILE A 8 2.54 0.43 2.59
C ILE A 8 3.43 0.74 1.39
N VAL A 9 3.29 -0.01 0.31
CA VAL A 9 4.06 0.16 -0.92
C VAL A 9 3.10 0.47 -2.06
N CYS A 10 3.26 1.63 -2.69
CA CYS A 10 2.36 2.11 -3.75
C CYS A 10 3.01 1.97 -5.12
N GLU A 11 2.34 1.28 -6.03
CA GLU A 11 2.74 1.19 -7.44
C GLU A 11 1.95 2.19 -8.28
N ASP A 12 2.65 3.18 -8.83
CA ASP A 12 2.11 4.16 -9.79
C ASP A 12 0.82 4.83 -9.33
N VAL A 13 0.73 5.15 -8.06
CA VAL A 13 -0.32 6.00 -7.53
C VAL A 13 0.04 7.44 -7.85
N VAL A 14 -0.49 7.95 -8.98
CA VAL A 14 -0.08 9.22 -9.58
C VAL A 14 -0.87 10.42 -9.06
N ASP A 15 -2.00 10.20 -8.42
CA ASP A 15 -2.82 11.28 -7.86
C ASP A 15 -2.27 11.72 -6.51
N HIS A 16 -1.91 12.99 -6.41
CA HIS A 16 -1.31 13.56 -5.19
C HIS A 16 -2.26 13.47 -3.98
N ALA A 17 -3.57 13.63 -4.19
CA ALA A 17 -4.54 13.52 -3.10
C ALA A 17 -4.62 12.09 -2.57
N ASN A 18 -4.53 11.08 -3.45
CA ASN A 18 -4.50 9.68 -3.03
C ASN A 18 -3.22 9.35 -2.23
N ILE A 19 -2.07 9.80 -2.69
CA ILE A 19 -0.81 9.61 -1.94
C ILE A 19 -0.91 10.29 -0.57
N GLY A 20 -1.40 11.51 -0.51
CA GLY A 20 -1.58 12.22 0.76
C GLY A 20 -2.54 11.49 1.71
N ALA A 21 -3.67 11.01 1.18
CA ALA A 21 -4.63 10.24 1.98
C ALA A 21 -4.04 8.92 2.49
N ILE A 22 -3.23 8.22 1.68
CA ILE A 22 -2.52 7.01 2.09
C ILE A 22 -1.51 7.32 3.20
N MET A 23 -0.76 8.42 3.10
CA MET A 23 0.15 8.85 4.15
C MET A 23 -0.59 9.09 5.47
N ARG A 24 -1.76 9.74 5.39
CA ARG A 24 -2.59 9.99 6.57
C ARG A 24 -3.12 8.70 7.19
N VAL A 25 -3.60 7.77 6.37
CA VAL A 25 -4.07 6.45 6.80
C VAL A 25 -2.94 5.70 7.52
N ALA A 26 -1.76 5.63 6.91
CA ALA A 26 -0.62 4.94 7.49
C ALA A 26 -0.23 5.54 8.84
N ALA A 27 -0.11 6.86 8.92
CA ALA A 27 0.23 7.54 10.16
C ALA A 27 -0.83 7.32 11.24
N GLY A 28 -2.10 7.41 10.88
CA GLY A 28 -3.21 7.29 11.84
C GLY A 28 -3.42 5.88 12.37
N LEU A 29 -3.08 4.87 11.59
CA LEU A 29 -3.28 3.47 11.94
C LEU A 29 -2.02 2.77 12.45
N GLY A 30 -0.95 3.52 12.71
CA GLY A 30 0.27 2.99 13.33
C GLY A 30 1.18 2.22 12.39
N TRP A 31 1.08 2.46 11.09
CA TRP A 31 2.02 1.93 10.11
C TRP A 31 3.33 2.73 10.16
N ASP A 32 4.45 2.06 9.90
CA ASP A 32 5.76 2.63 10.16
C ASP A 32 6.28 3.52 9.02
N ALA A 33 5.89 3.23 7.79
CA ALA A 33 6.40 3.96 6.63
C ALA A 33 5.54 3.72 5.38
N VAL A 34 5.74 4.58 4.38
CA VAL A 34 5.20 4.41 3.03
C VAL A 34 6.35 4.39 2.04
N VAL A 35 6.30 3.47 1.09
CA VAL A 35 7.24 3.37 -0.02
C VAL A 35 6.47 3.61 -1.31
N VAL A 36 7.00 4.42 -2.19
CA VAL A 36 6.36 4.76 -3.46
C VAL A 36 7.23 4.36 -4.64
N SER A 37 6.62 3.81 -5.69
CA SER A 37 7.32 3.46 -6.92
C SER A 37 7.85 4.72 -7.62
N PRO A 38 8.80 4.57 -8.57
CA PRO A 38 9.33 5.74 -9.30
C PRO A 38 8.25 6.56 -10.01
N GLY A 39 7.18 5.91 -10.49
CA GLY A 39 6.08 6.59 -11.19
C GLY A 39 5.01 7.18 -10.30
N SER A 40 5.08 6.99 -8.99
CA SER A 40 4.08 7.52 -8.06
C SER A 40 4.27 9.02 -7.80
N ALA A 41 3.18 9.68 -7.38
CA ALA A 41 3.22 11.07 -6.95
C ALA A 41 4.15 11.27 -5.75
N ASP A 42 4.73 12.47 -5.63
CA ASP A 42 5.62 12.83 -4.53
C ASP A 42 4.80 13.16 -3.28
N PRO A 43 5.02 12.47 -2.15
CA PRO A 43 4.32 12.77 -0.90
C PRO A 43 4.58 14.18 -0.37
N LEU A 44 5.65 14.83 -0.78
CA LEU A 44 5.99 16.19 -0.37
C LEU A 44 5.46 17.27 -1.34
N TYR A 45 4.74 16.86 -2.38
CA TYR A 45 4.07 17.83 -3.25
C TYR A 45 2.96 18.52 -2.47
N ARG A 46 2.71 19.81 -2.77
CA ARG A 46 1.77 20.66 -1.99
C ARG A 46 0.42 20.00 -1.80
N ARG A 47 -0.18 19.45 -2.87
CA ARG A 47 -1.48 18.78 -2.79
C ARG A 47 -1.45 17.52 -1.92
N ALA A 48 -0.35 16.77 -1.97
CA ALA A 48 -0.17 15.58 -1.14
C ALA A 48 -0.03 15.96 0.35
N ILE A 49 0.78 16.94 0.66
CA ILE A 49 0.93 17.45 2.04
C ILE A 49 -0.44 17.89 2.60
N LYS A 50 -1.19 18.64 1.80
CA LYS A 50 -2.52 19.15 2.19
C LYS A 50 -3.50 17.99 2.40
N ALA A 51 -3.57 17.05 1.47
CA ALA A 51 -4.44 15.88 1.59
C ALA A 51 -4.06 14.97 2.77
N SER A 52 -2.77 14.93 3.13
CA SER A 52 -2.28 14.14 4.27
C SER A 52 -2.54 14.82 5.62
N MET A 53 -3.01 16.05 5.64
CA MET A 53 -3.11 16.86 6.86
C MET A 53 -1.78 16.97 7.60
N GLY A 54 -0.68 17.06 6.83
CA GLY A 54 0.67 17.17 7.37
C GLY A 54 1.36 15.84 7.68
N ALA A 55 0.69 14.69 7.56
CA ALA A 55 1.30 13.39 7.84
C ALA A 55 2.51 13.11 6.94
N SER A 56 2.51 13.60 5.70
CA SER A 56 3.66 13.46 4.78
C SER A 56 4.95 14.08 5.30
N LEU A 57 4.87 15.03 6.22
CA LEU A 57 6.04 15.66 6.83
C LEU A 57 6.57 14.89 8.04
N ALA A 58 5.77 14.01 8.62
CA ALA A 58 6.09 13.32 9.86
C ALA A 58 6.38 11.83 9.66
N LEU A 59 5.62 11.16 8.79
CA LEU A 59 5.77 9.73 8.55
C LEU A 59 6.95 9.46 7.62
N PRO A 60 7.85 8.54 7.97
CA PRO A 60 8.92 8.13 7.08
C PRO A 60 8.38 7.61 5.73
N TRP A 61 9.03 8.01 4.64
CA TRP A 61 8.72 7.48 3.32
C TRP A 61 9.97 7.38 2.46
N ARG A 62 9.94 6.52 1.45
CA ARG A 62 11.02 6.33 0.49
C ARG A 62 10.46 6.17 -0.91
N ARG A 63 11.23 6.63 -1.90
CA ARG A 63 10.98 6.33 -3.30
C ARG A 63 11.84 5.15 -3.72
N MET A 64 11.23 4.18 -4.39
CA MET A 64 11.96 3.03 -4.95
C MET A 64 12.86 3.48 -6.10
N GLY A 65 14.00 2.82 -6.23
CA GLY A 65 14.85 2.96 -7.42
C GLY A 65 14.27 2.18 -8.61
N ASP A 66 13.88 0.94 -8.38
CA ASP A 66 13.25 0.05 -9.35
C ASP A 66 12.55 -1.11 -8.63
N ASP A 67 11.99 -2.06 -9.40
CA ASP A 67 11.26 -3.19 -8.84
C ASP A 67 12.12 -4.16 -8.01
N THR A 68 13.45 -4.10 -8.10
CA THR A 68 14.33 -4.93 -7.27
C THR A 68 14.21 -4.58 -5.79
N ASP A 69 13.71 -3.39 -5.46
CA ASP A 69 13.48 -2.97 -4.08
C ASP A 69 12.39 -3.81 -3.39
N LEU A 70 11.47 -4.43 -4.13
CA LEU A 70 10.53 -5.40 -3.55
C LEU A 70 11.28 -6.59 -2.96
N GLY A 71 12.29 -7.09 -3.65
CA GLY A 71 13.16 -8.16 -3.14
C GLY A 71 13.93 -7.74 -1.89
N ARG A 72 14.33 -6.47 -1.80
CA ARG A 72 14.98 -5.94 -0.60
C ARG A 72 14.05 -5.93 0.62
N LEU A 73 12.79 -5.61 0.42
CA LEU A 73 11.80 -5.70 1.48
C LEU A 73 11.64 -7.15 1.96
N ARG A 74 11.54 -8.09 1.02
CA ARG A 74 11.46 -9.51 1.37
C ARG A 74 12.71 -9.96 2.13
N HIS A 75 13.88 -9.54 1.70
CA HIS A 75 15.16 -9.84 2.37
C HIS A 75 15.22 -9.28 3.78
N ALA A 76 14.55 -8.15 4.02
CA ALA A 76 14.43 -7.55 5.35
C ALA A 76 13.37 -8.23 6.24
N GLY A 77 12.74 -9.29 5.76
CA GLY A 77 11.79 -10.09 6.52
C GLY A 77 10.32 -9.75 6.30
N PHE A 78 10.01 -8.82 5.39
CA PHE A 78 8.63 -8.48 5.07
C PHE A 78 8.00 -9.55 4.19
N GLU A 79 6.76 -9.91 4.50
CA GLU A 79 5.90 -10.62 3.57
C GLU A 79 5.20 -9.61 2.67
N LEU A 80 5.33 -9.79 1.36
CA LEU A 80 4.71 -8.91 0.37
C LEU A 80 3.27 -9.36 0.15
N VAL A 81 2.33 -8.53 0.57
CA VAL A 81 0.90 -8.81 0.50
C VAL A 81 0.25 -7.91 -0.53
N ALA A 82 -0.16 -8.48 -1.65
CA ALA A 82 -0.79 -7.74 -2.75
C ALA A 82 -2.29 -7.59 -2.52
N ALA A 83 -2.77 -6.35 -2.55
CA ALA A 83 -4.21 -6.07 -2.58
C ALA A 83 -4.71 -6.22 -4.03
N THR A 84 -5.65 -7.11 -4.27
CA THR A 84 -6.15 -7.40 -5.61
C THR A 84 -7.63 -7.81 -5.56
N LEU A 85 -8.32 -7.66 -6.68
CA LEU A 85 -9.70 -8.11 -6.85
C LEU A 85 -9.81 -9.53 -7.44
N SER A 86 -8.68 -10.23 -7.59
CA SER A 86 -8.66 -11.59 -8.13
C SER A 86 -9.51 -12.53 -7.28
N PRO A 87 -10.34 -13.40 -7.92
CA PRO A 87 -11.14 -14.39 -7.20
C PRO A 87 -10.29 -15.39 -6.41
N SER A 88 -9.02 -15.57 -6.76
CA SER A 88 -8.11 -16.48 -6.06
C SER A 88 -7.46 -15.86 -4.81
N ALA A 89 -7.65 -14.56 -4.59
CA ALA A 89 -7.11 -13.89 -3.41
C ALA A 89 -7.87 -14.30 -2.14
N VAL A 90 -7.17 -14.28 -1.02
CA VAL A 90 -7.76 -14.57 0.28
C VAL A 90 -8.65 -13.40 0.71
N ASP A 91 -9.87 -13.68 1.15
CA ASP A 91 -10.74 -12.67 1.74
C ASP A 91 -10.04 -12.03 2.96
N LEU A 92 -10.07 -10.70 3.03
CA LEU A 92 -9.45 -9.96 4.11
C LEU A 92 -9.95 -10.43 5.49
N ALA A 93 -11.22 -10.80 5.60
CA ALA A 93 -11.80 -11.29 6.85
C ALA A 93 -11.15 -12.59 7.34
N ALA A 94 -10.59 -13.40 6.43
CA ALA A 94 -9.93 -14.68 6.73
C ALA A 94 -8.40 -14.57 6.71
N PHE A 95 -7.87 -13.39 6.40
CA PHE A 95 -6.42 -13.20 6.27
C PHE A 95 -5.78 -12.99 7.64
N VAL A 96 -4.77 -13.79 7.94
CA VAL A 96 -3.96 -13.63 9.16
C VAL A 96 -2.69 -12.88 8.80
N ALA A 97 -2.52 -11.68 9.38
CA ALA A 97 -1.37 -10.83 9.09
C ALA A 97 -0.08 -11.46 9.64
N PRO A 98 0.99 -11.53 8.84
CA PRO A 98 2.30 -11.93 9.34
C PRO A 98 2.89 -10.85 10.27
N GLU A 99 4.00 -11.17 10.92
CA GLU A 99 4.67 -10.24 11.82
C GLU A 99 5.12 -8.95 11.09
N LYS A 100 5.69 -9.10 9.88
CA LYS A 100 6.15 -7.95 9.07
C LYS A 100 5.41 -7.96 7.75
N VAL A 101 4.65 -6.91 7.48
CA VAL A 101 3.80 -6.76 6.29
C VAL A 101 4.28 -5.61 5.44
N ALA A 102 4.51 -5.87 4.15
CA ALA A 102 4.57 -4.86 3.11
C ALA A 102 3.29 -4.98 2.25
N LEU A 103 2.36 -4.07 2.45
CA LEU A 103 1.09 -4.05 1.73
C LEU A 103 1.27 -3.35 0.39
N LEU A 104 1.08 -4.07 -0.71
CA LEU A 104 1.22 -3.54 -2.07
C LEU A 104 -0.13 -3.03 -2.57
N LEU A 105 -0.17 -1.75 -2.97
CA LEU A 105 -1.35 -1.08 -3.53
C LEU A 105 -1.05 -0.59 -4.93
N GLY A 106 -1.96 -0.84 -5.85
CA GLY A 106 -1.84 -0.44 -7.25
C GLY A 106 -2.70 0.74 -7.64
N THR A 107 -2.70 1.05 -8.93
CA THR A 107 -3.47 2.15 -9.49
C THR A 107 -4.97 1.88 -9.42
N GLU A 108 -5.76 2.97 -9.48
CA GLU A 108 -7.20 2.85 -9.71
C GLU A 108 -7.46 2.30 -11.12
N GLY A 109 -8.44 1.41 -11.23
CA GLY A 109 -8.85 0.81 -12.49
C GLY A 109 -8.05 -0.43 -12.87
N GLN A 110 -6.73 -0.34 -12.99
CA GLN A 110 -5.88 -1.46 -13.41
C GLN A 110 -5.33 -2.28 -12.23
N GLY A 111 -5.24 -1.68 -11.05
CA GLY A 111 -4.64 -2.34 -9.89
C GLY A 111 -3.12 -2.52 -10.04
N LEU A 112 -2.60 -3.55 -9.41
CA LEU A 112 -1.18 -3.89 -9.46
C LEU A 112 -0.79 -4.48 -10.82
N SER A 113 0.44 -4.20 -11.25
CA SER A 113 1.01 -4.82 -12.45
C SER A 113 1.19 -6.33 -12.27
N ALA A 114 1.28 -7.06 -13.39
CA ALA A 114 1.55 -8.48 -13.38
C ALA A 114 2.87 -8.80 -12.66
N ALA A 115 3.89 -7.95 -12.83
CA ALA A 115 5.18 -8.12 -12.18
C ALA A 115 5.07 -8.05 -10.65
N TRP A 116 4.33 -7.08 -10.14
CA TRP A 116 4.14 -6.93 -8.69
C TRP A 116 3.26 -8.03 -8.10
N LEU A 117 2.20 -8.43 -8.83
CA LEU A 117 1.37 -9.57 -8.41
C LEU A 117 2.19 -10.86 -8.34
N ALA A 118 3.09 -11.09 -9.31
CA ALA A 118 3.96 -12.25 -9.30
C ALA A 118 5.03 -12.20 -8.19
N ALA A 119 5.49 -11.00 -7.84
CA ALA A 119 6.48 -10.81 -6.76
C ALA A 119 5.88 -10.98 -5.37
N ALA A 120 4.57 -10.81 -5.23
CA ALA A 120 3.90 -10.91 -3.94
C ALA A 120 3.90 -12.33 -3.39
N ASP A 121 4.07 -12.45 -2.09
CA ASP A 121 4.01 -13.75 -1.40
C ASP A 121 2.57 -14.21 -1.21
N ARG A 122 1.65 -13.24 -1.00
CA ARG A 122 0.23 -13.54 -0.79
C ARG A 122 -0.64 -12.45 -1.43
N HIS A 123 -1.85 -12.84 -1.78
CA HIS A 123 -2.86 -11.93 -2.34
C HIS A 123 -4.04 -11.86 -1.39
N VAL A 124 -4.51 -10.65 -1.11
CA VAL A 124 -5.67 -10.37 -0.26
C VAL A 124 -6.69 -9.54 -1.02
N THR A 125 -7.96 -9.78 -0.76
CA THR A 125 -9.05 -9.03 -1.39
C THR A 125 -10.05 -8.51 -0.37
N ILE A 126 -10.60 -7.33 -0.66
CA ILE A 126 -11.80 -6.82 -0.03
C ILE A 126 -12.96 -7.28 -0.92
N PRO A 127 -13.85 -8.19 -0.47
CA PRO A 127 -14.95 -8.65 -1.30
C PRO A 127 -15.87 -7.49 -1.70
N MET A 128 -16.21 -7.45 -2.99
CA MET A 128 -17.05 -6.39 -3.56
C MET A 128 -18.34 -6.98 -4.09
N THR A 129 -19.43 -6.22 -3.98
CA THR A 129 -20.68 -6.56 -4.69
C THR A 129 -20.55 -6.18 -6.17
N PRO A 130 -21.41 -6.74 -7.07
CA PRO A 130 -21.35 -6.37 -8.49
C PRO A 130 -21.74 -4.93 -8.82
N LEU A 131 -22.20 -4.15 -7.83
CA LEU A 131 -22.65 -2.76 -8.04
C LEU A 131 -21.50 -1.81 -8.40
N VAL A 132 -20.29 -2.12 -7.96
CA VAL A 132 -19.09 -1.33 -8.29
C VAL A 132 -17.93 -2.26 -8.61
N ASP A 133 -16.96 -1.78 -9.42
CA ASP A 133 -15.82 -2.58 -9.83
C ASP A 133 -14.71 -2.57 -8.80
N SER A 134 -14.50 -1.43 -8.13
CA SER A 134 -13.41 -1.25 -7.17
C SER A 134 -13.69 -0.07 -6.24
N LEU A 135 -12.90 0.05 -5.18
CA LEU A 135 -12.86 1.21 -4.31
C LEU A 135 -11.74 2.15 -4.73
N ASN A 136 -11.86 3.43 -4.38
CA ASN A 136 -10.74 4.37 -4.41
C ASN A 136 -9.56 3.76 -3.66
N VAL A 137 -8.32 3.94 -4.17
CA VAL A 137 -7.14 3.30 -3.60
C VAL A 137 -6.89 3.72 -2.15
N ALA A 138 -7.13 4.98 -1.79
CA ALA A 138 -6.95 5.44 -0.42
C ALA A 138 -8.02 4.84 0.52
N THR A 139 -9.25 4.67 0.03
CA THR A 139 -10.31 4.00 0.77
C THR A 139 -9.96 2.53 1.01
N ALA A 140 -9.51 1.83 -0.01
CA ALA A 140 -9.04 0.45 0.12
C ALA A 140 -7.85 0.36 1.09
N ALA A 141 -6.92 1.30 1.01
CA ALA A 141 -5.78 1.38 1.92
C ALA A 141 -6.23 1.49 3.37
N ALA A 142 -7.25 2.31 3.66
CA ALA A 142 -7.75 2.49 5.02
C ALA A 142 -8.33 1.19 5.58
N ILE A 143 -9.11 0.47 4.79
CA ILE A 143 -9.71 -0.81 5.21
C ILE A 143 -8.62 -1.85 5.46
N LEU A 144 -7.71 -2.01 4.50
CA LEU A 144 -6.62 -2.98 4.58
C LEU A 144 -5.66 -2.65 5.73
N ALA A 145 -5.26 -1.39 5.85
CA ALA A 145 -4.33 -0.96 6.88
C ALA A 145 -4.92 -1.12 8.30
N TYR A 146 -6.21 -0.91 8.46
CA TYR A 146 -6.88 -1.17 9.73
C TYR A 146 -6.89 -2.66 10.07
N ALA A 147 -7.27 -3.50 9.11
CA ALA A 147 -7.34 -4.94 9.32
C ALA A 147 -5.97 -5.58 9.56
N LEU A 148 -4.91 -5.03 8.95
CA LEU A 148 -3.55 -5.55 9.03
C LEU A 148 -2.66 -4.74 10.01
N ALA A 149 -3.24 -3.84 10.78
CA ALA A 149 -2.50 -3.03 11.76
C ALA A 149 -1.80 -3.91 12.80
N PRO A 150 -0.72 -3.38 13.42
CA PRO A 150 0.03 -4.12 14.43
C PRO A 150 -0.81 -4.45 15.67
#